data_94da4313c4df776cf68ff036302f666c
#
_entry.id   94da4313c4df776cf68ff036302f666c
#
_cell.length_a   1.000
_cell.length_b   1.000
_cell.length_c   1.000
_cell.angle_alpha   90.00
_cell.angle_beta   90.00
_cell.angle_gamma   90.00
#
_symmetry.space_group_name_H-M   'P 1'
#
loop_
_entity.id
_entity.type
_entity.pdbx_description
1 polymer ?
#
loop_
_entity_poly.entity_id
_entity_poly.type
_entity_poly.pdbx_seq_one_letter_code
_entity_poly.pdbx_strand_id
1 'polypeptide(L)'
;MQLFGIRATSIGVGLGLVAAGLGVLGAGSNGPAATRYEVTAELLLASDGRVFACYAYLQSLPSDGCGGIEVRGVDVSQISGIEDFPSGGQGSPPLRLVGTWDGKALTLTESPQPAKKAPGLPEPCQQELGFDGGSAVMAREPEVWDGLKAHGIAVLQIMPCDDTTLGITVVVADERTVAWMTSHYQHIKVASWLRRLPSGP
;
A
#
# COMPACT_ATOMS: atom_id res chain seq x y z
N MET A 1 -45.40 9.88 44.24
CA MET A 1 -45.46 9.50 45.68
C MET A 1 -44.21 8.71 45.98
N GLN A 2 -43.44 9.13 46.96
CA GLN A 2 -42.18 8.58 47.55
C GLN A 2 -40.93 8.80 46.65
N LEU A 3 -40.04 9.72 46.93
CA LEU A 3 -39.30 10.24 48.09
C LEU A 3 -38.08 9.38 48.50
N PHE A 4 -36.92 10.05 48.38
CA PHE A 4 -35.71 10.03 49.21
C PHE A 4 -34.71 8.89 49.13
N GLY A 5 -33.47 9.33 48.94
CA GLY A 5 -32.28 8.57 49.26
C GLY A 5 -30.98 9.31 48.92
N ILE A 6 -30.73 10.43 49.55
CA ILE A 6 -29.43 11.14 49.61
C ILE A 6 -28.53 10.34 50.58
N ARG A 7 -27.32 9.97 50.17
CA ARG A 7 -26.21 9.78 51.13
C ARG A 7 -24.93 10.36 50.55
N ALA A 8 -24.35 11.18 51.37
CA ALA A 8 -23.14 11.96 51.16
C ALA A 8 -21.88 11.22 51.65
N THR A 9 -20.76 11.75 51.19
CA THR A 9 -19.45 11.89 51.85
C THR A 9 -18.52 10.68 51.93
N SER A 10 -17.38 10.77 51.26
CA SER A 10 -16.09 10.56 51.90
C SER A 10 -14.98 11.27 51.11
N ILE A 11 -14.39 12.28 51.75
CA ILE A 11 -13.19 13.00 51.33
C ILE A 11 -12.01 12.13 51.73
N GLY A 12 -11.29 11.62 50.76
CA GLY A 12 -10.01 10.92 50.96
C GLY A 12 -8.87 11.85 50.51
N VAL A 13 -8.21 12.52 51.43
CA VAL A 13 -6.94 13.22 51.21
C VAL A 13 -5.83 12.18 51.16
N GLY A 14 -5.37 11.86 49.97
CA GLY A 14 -4.20 11.00 49.72
C GLY A 14 -2.97 11.84 49.44
N LEU A 15 -2.03 11.88 50.40
CA LEU A 15 -0.70 12.48 50.21
C LEU A 15 0.02 11.79 49.06
N GLY A 16 0.41 12.56 48.06
CA GLY A 16 1.20 12.10 46.93
C GLY A 16 2.67 11.89 47.29
N LEU A 17 3.13 10.68 47.09
CA LEU A 17 4.56 10.35 47.02
C LEU A 17 5.06 10.71 45.63
N VAL A 18 5.91 11.75 45.54
CA VAL A 18 6.67 12.08 44.34
C VAL A 18 7.78 11.04 44.18
N ALA A 19 7.55 10.03 43.40
CA ALA A 19 8.60 9.12 42.96
C ALA A 19 9.35 9.82 41.79
N ALA A 20 10.59 10.27 42.09
CA ALA A 20 11.52 10.70 41.06
C ALA A 20 11.88 9.49 40.18
N GLY A 21 11.19 9.32 39.06
CA GLY A 21 11.48 8.32 38.07
C GLY A 21 12.81 8.65 37.37
N LEU A 22 13.85 7.88 37.68
CA LEU A 22 15.07 7.81 36.89
C LEU A 22 14.68 7.44 35.46
N GLY A 23 14.87 8.38 34.54
CA GLY A 23 14.68 8.16 33.11
C GLY A 23 15.59 7.04 32.65
N VAL A 24 15.00 5.88 32.37
CA VAL A 24 15.66 4.83 31.59
C VAL A 24 15.87 5.41 30.20
N LEU A 25 17.09 5.82 29.92
CA LEU A 25 17.56 6.07 28.55
C LEU A 25 17.35 4.76 27.79
N GLY A 26 16.26 4.68 27.04
CA GLY A 26 15.98 3.55 26.18
C GLY A 26 17.15 3.38 25.21
N ALA A 27 17.92 2.31 25.41
CA ALA A 27 18.90 1.86 24.44
C ALA A 27 18.16 1.65 23.13
N GLY A 28 18.41 2.53 22.15
CA GLY A 28 17.87 2.40 20.82
C GLY A 28 18.24 1.03 20.29
N SER A 29 17.26 0.18 20.04
CA SER A 29 17.44 -1.10 19.39
C SER A 29 17.96 -0.81 17.97
N ASN A 30 19.25 -1.01 17.74
CA ASN A 30 19.87 -1.03 16.42
C ASN A 30 19.42 -2.29 15.65
N GLY A 31 18.12 -2.50 15.52
CA GLY A 31 17.59 -3.44 14.56
C GLY A 31 17.89 -2.95 13.13
N PRO A 32 18.05 -3.86 12.16
CA PRO A 32 18.24 -3.46 10.78
C PRO A 32 17.11 -2.50 10.39
N ALA A 33 17.50 -1.35 9.80
CA ALA A 33 16.54 -0.34 9.36
C ALA A 33 15.52 -1.00 8.42
N ALA A 34 14.24 -0.78 8.68
CA ALA A 34 13.18 -1.34 7.85
C ALA A 34 13.35 -0.87 6.40
N THR A 35 13.20 -1.81 5.46
CA THR A 35 13.31 -1.51 4.03
C THR A 35 12.24 -0.49 3.64
N ARG A 36 12.67 0.60 3.02
CA ARG A 36 11.80 1.68 2.55
C ARG A 36 11.54 1.56 1.06
N TYR A 37 10.35 1.92 0.69
CA TYR A 37 9.89 1.90 -0.69
C TYR A 37 9.30 3.26 -1.06
N GLU A 38 9.30 3.56 -2.35
CA GLU A 38 8.58 4.70 -2.89
C GLU A 38 7.70 4.30 -4.05
N VAL A 39 6.64 5.07 -4.26
CA VAL A 39 5.74 4.95 -5.41
C VAL A 39 5.16 6.31 -5.75
N THR A 40 4.80 6.50 -7.03
CA THR A 40 3.92 7.58 -7.47
C THR A 40 2.52 7.01 -7.65
N ALA A 41 1.56 7.57 -6.94
CA ALA A 41 0.17 7.12 -6.94
C ALA A 41 -0.77 8.31 -6.70
N GLU A 42 -2.02 8.14 -7.06
CA GLU A 42 -3.10 8.97 -6.54
C GLU A 42 -3.67 8.30 -5.30
N LEU A 43 -4.15 9.07 -4.32
CA LEU A 43 -4.80 8.51 -3.15
C LEU A 43 -6.32 8.54 -3.34
N LEU A 44 -6.96 7.40 -3.12
CA LEU A 44 -8.41 7.29 -2.96
C LEU A 44 -8.72 7.22 -1.46
N LEU A 45 -9.51 8.17 -0.99
CA LEU A 45 -10.08 8.18 0.34
C LEU A 45 -11.46 7.55 0.26
N ALA A 46 -11.57 6.31 0.69
CA ALA A 46 -12.82 5.57 0.66
C ALA A 46 -13.78 6.07 1.76
N SER A 47 -15.08 5.89 1.54
CA SER A 47 -16.14 6.32 2.46
C SER A 47 -16.06 5.69 3.85
N ASP A 48 -15.38 4.55 3.99
CA ASP A 48 -15.14 3.87 5.27
C ASP A 48 -13.89 4.38 6.01
N GLY A 49 -13.23 5.41 5.48
CA GLY A 49 -12.04 6.03 6.05
C GLY A 49 -10.72 5.35 5.70
N ARG A 50 -10.73 4.27 4.91
CA ARG A 50 -9.49 3.68 4.38
C ARG A 50 -8.91 4.56 3.28
N VAL A 51 -7.60 4.53 3.14
CA VAL A 51 -6.87 5.24 2.09
C VAL A 51 -6.13 4.23 1.23
N PHE A 52 -6.25 4.38 -0.09
CA PHE A 52 -5.60 3.51 -1.05
C PHE A 52 -4.67 4.31 -1.96
N ALA A 53 -3.51 3.77 -2.26
CA ALA A 53 -2.67 4.24 -3.36
C ALA A 53 -3.11 3.55 -4.64
N CYS A 54 -3.50 4.33 -5.64
CA CYS A 54 -4.07 3.86 -6.89
C CYS A 54 -3.09 4.09 -8.05
N TYR A 55 -2.91 3.09 -8.91
CA TYR A 55 -2.11 3.24 -10.13
C TYR A 55 -2.94 3.70 -11.33
N ALA A 56 -4.25 3.58 -11.26
CA ALA A 56 -5.20 4.06 -12.25
C ALA A 56 -6.50 4.46 -11.57
N TYR A 57 -7.05 5.59 -11.99
CA TYR A 57 -8.44 5.92 -11.69
C TYR A 57 -9.33 5.30 -12.74
N LEU A 58 -10.25 4.48 -12.30
CA LEU A 58 -11.40 4.13 -13.10
C LEU A 58 -12.56 4.98 -12.57
N GLN A 59 -12.98 5.98 -13.34
CA GLN A 59 -14.09 6.89 -12.98
C GLN A 59 -15.42 6.17 -12.69
N SER A 60 -15.49 4.87 -12.91
CA SER A 60 -16.65 4.00 -12.70
C SER A 60 -16.48 2.99 -11.57
N LEU A 61 -15.41 3.08 -10.76
CA LEU A 61 -15.22 2.14 -9.66
C LEU A 61 -16.21 2.39 -8.53
N PRO A 62 -16.69 1.32 -7.88
CA PRO A 62 -17.41 1.43 -6.63
C PRO A 62 -16.53 2.12 -5.57
N SER A 63 -17.17 2.79 -4.62
CA SER A 63 -16.55 3.60 -3.55
C SER A 63 -15.62 2.85 -2.58
N ASP A 64 -15.44 1.54 -2.78
CA ASP A 64 -14.79 0.63 -1.85
C ASP A 64 -13.36 0.22 -2.23
N GLY A 65 -12.80 0.76 -3.31
CA GLY A 65 -11.40 0.54 -3.65
C GLY A 65 -11.02 0.88 -5.09
N CYS A 66 -9.74 0.93 -5.34
CA CYS A 66 -9.14 1.07 -6.66
C CYS A 66 -8.14 -0.08 -6.90
N GLY A 67 -7.71 -0.27 -8.13
CA GLY A 67 -6.54 -1.12 -8.37
C GLY A 67 -5.33 -0.52 -7.64
N GLY A 68 -4.89 -1.13 -6.54
CA GLY A 68 -3.80 -0.59 -5.74
C GLY A 68 -3.69 -1.24 -4.36
N ILE A 69 -3.08 -0.51 -3.42
CA ILE A 69 -2.79 -1.00 -2.07
C ILE A 69 -3.29 -0.05 -0.99
N GLU A 70 -3.62 -0.59 0.18
CA GLU A 70 -3.92 0.23 1.36
C GLU A 70 -2.69 1.03 1.79
N VAL A 71 -2.93 2.29 2.19
CA VAL A 71 -1.90 3.19 2.73
C VAL A 71 -2.28 3.61 4.15
N ARG A 72 -1.32 3.54 5.07
CA ARG A 72 -1.48 3.93 6.47
C ARG A 72 -0.60 5.11 6.82
N GLY A 73 -1.01 5.87 7.86
CA GLY A 73 -0.25 7.02 8.34
C GLY A 73 -0.39 8.25 7.44
N VAL A 74 -1.46 8.36 6.66
CA VAL A 74 -1.77 9.52 5.85
C VAL A 74 -2.49 10.58 6.69
N ASP A 75 -1.92 11.77 6.77
CA ASP A 75 -2.65 12.96 7.23
C ASP A 75 -3.29 13.66 6.03
N VAL A 76 -4.55 13.35 5.81
CA VAL A 76 -5.32 13.85 4.66
C VAL A 76 -5.44 15.37 4.66
N SER A 77 -5.44 16.00 5.85
CA SER A 77 -5.57 17.46 6.00
C SER A 77 -4.37 18.22 5.40
N GLN A 78 -3.24 17.55 5.22
CA GLN A 78 -2.03 18.12 4.62
C GLN A 78 -1.95 17.94 3.10
N ILE A 79 -2.93 17.26 2.49
CA ILE A 79 -2.95 17.03 1.05
C ILE A 79 -3.81 18.11 0.39
N SER A 80 -3.19 18.90 -0.47
CA SER A 80 -3.91 19.89 -1.28
C SER A 80 -4.44 19.28 -2.59
N GLY A 81 -5.56 19.84 -3.09
CA GLY A 81 -6.14 19.41 -4.37
C GLY A 81 -6.90 18.10 -4.31
N ILE A 82 -7.43 17.75 -3.14
CA ILE A 82 -8.37 16.63 -3.02
C ILE A 82 -9.70 17.03 -3.63
N GLU A 83 -10.27 16.15 -4.44
CA GLU A 83 -11.53 16.34 -5.15
C GLU A 83 -12.54 15.23 -4.80
N ASP A 84 -13.82 15.60 -4.68
CA ASP A 84 -14.90 14.63 -4.47
C ASP A 84 -15.23 13.91 -5.79
N PHE A 85 -15.48 12.60 -5.70
CA PHE A 85 -15.94 11.81 -6.83
C PHE A 85 -17.47 11.65 -6.85
N PRO A 86 -18.09 11.66 -8.03
CA PRO A 86 -19.54 11.43 -8.16
C PRO A 86 -20.00 10.07 -7.60
N SER A 87 -19.13 9.07 -7.59
CA SER A 87 -19.39 7.72 -7.04
C SER A 87 -19.23 7.62 -5.53
N GLY A 88 -18.85 8.72 -4.87
CA GLY A 88 -18.47 8.75 -3.44
C GLY A 88 -16.96 8.53 -3.24
N GLY A 89 -16.47 9.03 -2.10
CA GLY A 89 -15.04 9.08 -1.83
C GLY A 89 -14.35 10.33 -2.39
N GLN A 90 -13.08 10.45 -2.11
CA GLN A 90 -12.27 11.61 -2.50
C GLN A 90 -10.97 11.13 -3.13
N GLY A 91 -10.44 11.88 -4.08
CA GLY A 91 -9.18 11.59 -4.73
C GLY A 91 -8.17 12.70 -4.63
N SER A 92 -6.90 12.35 -4.53
CA SER A 92 -5.81 13.31 -4.56
C SER A 92 -5.23 13.46 -5.98
N PRO A 93 -4.51 14.55 -6.26
CA PRO A 93 -3.60 14.58 -7.40
C PRO A 93 -2.49 13.54 -7.21
N PRO A 94 -1.66 13.29 -8.27
CA PRO A 94 -0.51 12.41 -8.16
C PRO A 94 0.47 12.81 -7.05
N LEU A 95 0.81 11.86 -6.19
CA LEU A 95 1.70 12.05 -5.06
C LEU A 95 2.85 11.04 -5.08
N ARG A 96 4.02 11.48 -4.65
CA ARG A 96 5.13 10.60 -4.27
C ARG A 96 4.89 10.16 -2.83
N LEU A 97 4.81 8.86 -2.61
CA LEU A 97 4.62 8.22 -1.33
C LEU A 97 5.88 7.46 -0.95
N VAL A 98 6.32 7.59 0.30
CA VAL A 98 7.47 6.86 0.84
C VAL A 98 7.09 6.19 2.15
N GLY A 99 7.37 4.89 2.25
CA GLY A 99 6.97 4.12 3.43
C GLY A 99 7.61 2.74 3.52
N THR A 100 7.18 1.97 4.50
CA THR A 100 7.52 0.57 4.69
C THR A 100 6.35 -0.32 4.27
N TRP A 101 6.66 -1.45 3.62
CA TRP A 101 5.68 -2.43 3.16
C TRP A 101 5.64 -3.64 4.08
N ASP A 102 4.47 -4.02 4.59
CA ASP A 102 4.28 -5.16 5.51
C ASP A 102 3.69 -6.43 4.84
N GLY A 103 3.56 -6.42 3.51
CA GLY A 103 2.90 -7.47 2.73
C GLY A 103 1.41 -7.18 2.45
N LYS A 104 0.82 -6.18 3.09
CA LYS A 104 -0.61 -5.83 2.94
C LYS A 104 -0.83 -4.34 2.73
N ALA A 105 -0.08 -3.49 3.41
CA ALA A 105 -0.23 -2.05 3.34
C ALA A 105 1.13 -1.33 3.30
N LEU A 106 1.15 -0.15 2.70
CA LEU A 106 2.26 0.79 2.75
C LEU A 106 2.05 1.75 3.93
N THR A 107 2.87 1.63 4.97
CA THR A 107 2.85 2.59 6.08
C THR A 107 3.82 3.73 5.78
N LEU A 108 3.31 4.95 5.66
CA LEU A 108 4.13 6.11 5.32
C LEU A 108 5.16 6.42 6.41
N THR A 109 6.37 6.75 5.98
CA THR A 109 7.48 7.24 6.81
C THR A 109 7.84 8.69 6.52
N GLU A 110 7.27 9.25 5.47
CA GLU A 110 7.39 10.66 5.06
C GLU A 110 6.00 11.20 4.70
N SER A 111 5.79 12.51 4.85
CA SER A 111 4.57 13.16 4.34
C SER A 111 4.50 13.01 2.82
N PRO A 112 3.31 12.76 2.24
CA PRO A 112 3.12 12.73 0.79
C PRO A 112 3.63 14.01 0.13
N GLN A 113 4.29 13.88 -1.01
CA GLN A 113 4.81 15.02 -1.76
C GLN A 113 4.18 15.07 -3.16
N PRO A 114 3.86 16.24 -3.72
CA PRO A 114 3.38 16.33 -5.09
C PRO A 114 4.32 15.63 -6.07
N ALA A 115 3.77 14.82 -6.96
CA ALA A 115 4.54 14.14 -7.99
C ALA A 115 4.41 14.86 -9.33
N LYS A 116 5.52 14.91 -10.09
CA LYS A 116 5.54 15.49 -11.44
C LYS A 116 5.08 14.51 -12.51
N LYS A 117 5.14 13.22 -12.20
CA LYS A 117 4.81 12.14 -13.13
C LYS A 117 3.42 11.60 -12.80
N ALA A 118 2.66 11.26 -13.83
CA ALA A 118 1.40 10.54 -13.65
C ALA A 118 1.63 9.18 -12.97
N PRO A 119 0.69 8.70 -12.15
CA PRO A 119 0.74 7.34 -11.63
C PRO A 119 0.60 6.34 -12.77
N GLY A 120 1.08 5.13 -12.53
CA GLY A 120 0.97 4.03 -13.47
C GLY A 120 1.70 2.80 -12.96
N LEU A 121 1.35 1.66 -13.52
CA LEU A 121 2.11 0.44 -13.29
C LEU A 121 3.38 0.45 -14.16
N PRO A 122 4.50 -0.06 -13.65
CA PRO A 122 5.65 -0.34 -14.49
C PRO A 122 5.29 -1.47 -15.46
N GLU A 123 5.64 -1.29 -16.72
CA GLU A 123 5.44 -2.33 -17.71
C GLU A 123 6.55 -3.38 -17.59
N PRO A 124 6.22 -4.67 -17.32
CA PRO A 124 7.21 -5.73 -17.21
C PRO A 124 7.85 -6.06 -18.57
N CYS A 125 7.19 -5.67 -19.65
CA CYS A 125 7.65 -5.86 -21.01
C CYS A 125 7.10 -4.77 -21.94
N GLN A 126 7.84 -4.48 -23.01
CA GLN A 126 7.32 -3.67 -24.10
C GLN A 126 6.45 -4.56 -24.99
N GLN A 127 5.17 -4.21 -25.09
CA GLN A 127 4.30 -4.83 -26.10
C GLN A 127 4.64 -4.24 -27.48
N GLU A 128 4.84 -5.10 -28.47
CA GLU A 128 4.92 -4.63 -29.85
C GLU A 128 3.55 -4.13 -30.30
N LEU A 129 3.53 -3.00 -31.00
CA LEU A 129 2.29 -2.44 -31.56
C LEU A 129 1.69 -3.46 -32.55
N GLY A 130 0.45 -3.89 -32.26
CA GLY A 130 -0.27 -4.90 -33.07
C GLY A 130 -0.20 -6.32 -32.54
N PHE A 131 0.36 -6.53 -31.35
CA PHE A 131 0.28 -7.83 -30.67
C PHE A 131 -1.15 -8.06 -30.16
N ASP A 132 -1.86 -9.02 -30.76
CA ASP A 132 -3.26 -9.34 -30.42
C ASP A 132 -3.39 -10.19 -29.13
N GLY A 133 -2.32 -10.28 -28.34
CA GLY A 133 -2.24 -10.95 -27.06
C GLY A 133 -2.63 -12.42 -27.12
N GLY A 134 -1.67 -13.31 -27.30
CA GLY A 134 -1.89 -14.75 -27.51
C GLY A 134 -2.86 -15.35 -26.49
N SER A 135 -4.02 -15.77 -26.94
CA SER A 135 -5.03 -16.42 -26.12
C SER A 135 -4.46 -17.64 -25.37
N ALA A 136 -3.45 -18.30 -25.95
CA ALA A 136 -2.77 -19.46 -25.34
C ALA A 136 -1.94 -19.07 -24.11
N VAL A 137 -1.19 -17.95 -24.14
CA VAL A 137 -0.42 -17.50 -22.97
C VAL A 137 -1.32 -16.96 -21.88
N MET A 138 -2.40 -16.26 -22.24
CA MET A 138 -3.40 -15.76 -21.28
C MET A 138 -4.23 -16.87 -20.63
N ALA A 139 -4.34 -18.04 -21.25
CA ALA A 139 -4.97 -19.20 -20.62
C ALA A 139 -4.28 -19.64 -19.32
N ARG A 140 -3.00 -19.27 -19.11
CA ARG A 140 -2.22 -19.53 -17.91
C ARG A 140 -2.46 -18.51 -16.78
N GLU A 141 -3.05 -17.36 -17.12
CA GLU A 141 -3.24 -16.24 -16.15
C GLU A 141 -3.94 -16.67 -14.87
N PRO A 142 -5.09 -17.38 -14.88
CA PRO A 142 -5.79 -17.75 -13.65
C PRO A 142 -4.95 -18.62 -12.72
N GLU A 143 -4.23 -19.61 -13.28
CA GLU A 143 -3.34 -20.50 -12.51
C GLU A 143 -2.19 -19.69 -11.85
N VAL A 144 -1.57 -18.81 -12.62
CA VAL A 144 -0.48 -17.96 -12.15
C VAL A 144 -0.99 -17.00 -11.06
N TRP A 145 -2.14 -16.37 -11.29
CA TRP A 145 -2.77 -15.47 -10.33
C TRP A 145 -3.05 -16.15 -8.98
N ASP A 146 -3.71 -17.30 -9.04
CA ASP A 146 -4.07 -18.06 -7.85
C ASP A 146 -2.83 -18.58 -7.10
N GLY A 147 -1.83 -19.06 -7.82
CA GLY A 147 -0.58 -19.52 -7.23
C GLY A 147 0.20 -18.40 -6.54
N LEU A 148 0.30 -17.22 -7.16
CA LEU A 148 0.96 -16.05 -6.56
C LEU A 148 0.21 -15.59 -5.30
N LYS A 149 -1.12 -15.52 -5.37
CA LYS A 149 -1.97 -15.15 -4.24
C LYS A 149 -1.86 -16.15 -3.08
N ALA A 150 -1.85 -17.44 -3.37
CA ALA A 150 -1.67 -18.50 -2.37
C ALA A 150 -0.30 -18.40 -1.67
N HIS A 151 0.71 -17.88 -2.36
CA HIS A 151 2.04 -17.63 -1.81
C HIS A 151 2.16 -16.26 -1.11
N GLY A 152 1.09 -15.50 -1.03
CA GLY A 152 1.05 -14.19 -0.37
C GLY A 152 1.68 -13.06 -1.19
N ILE A 153 1.88 -13.26 -2.49
CA ILE A 153 2.41 -12.24 -3.40
C ILE A 153 1.25 -11.36 -3.88
N ALA A 154 1.36 -10.06 -3.62
CA ALA A 154 0.36 -9.09 -4.02
C ALA A 154 0.54 -8.73 -5.51
N VAL A 155 -0.31 -9.30 -6.36
CA VAL A 155 -0.34 -9.09 -7.81
C VAL A 155 -1.21 -7.89 -8.14
N LEU A 156 -0.75 -7.03 -9.04
CA LEU A 156 -1.50 -5.88 -9.55
C LEU A 156 -1.98 -6.11 -10.98
N GLN A 157 -1.15 -6.75 -11.81
CA GLN A 157 -1.46 -6.98 -13.21
C GLN A 157 -0.73 -8.21 -13.73
N ILE A 158 -1.40 -8.97 -14.61
CA ILE A 158 -0.80 -9.95 -15.50
C ILE A 158 -1.17 -9.56 -16.92
N MET A 159 -0.21 -9.60 -17.84
CA MET A 159 -0.39 -9.24 -19.25
C MET A 159 0.47 -10.13 -20.14
N PRO A 160 0.09 -10.37 -21.41
CA PRO A 160 0.98 -11.05 -22.34
C PRO A 160 2.09 -10.09 -22.78
N CYS A 161 3.33 -10.59 -22.81
CA CYS A 161 4.46 -9.88 -23.42
C CYS A 161 4.63 -10.26 -24.89
N ASP A 162 4.47 -11.57 -25.14
CA ASP A 162 4.51 -12.23 -26.45
C ASP A 162 3.69 -13.54 -26.37
N ASP A 163 3.73 -14.36 -27.41
CA ASP A 163 2.92 -15.61 -27.49
C ASP A 163 3.27 -16.65 -26.43
N THR A 164 4.37 -16.51 -25.72
CA THR A 164 4.87 -17.47 -24.74
C THR A 164 5.09 -16.89 -23.36
N THR A 165 5.30 -15.57 -23.25
CA THR A 165 5.78 -14.90 -22.06
C THR A 165 4.68 -14.05 -21.40
N LEU A 166 4.46 -14.26 -20.10
CA LEU A 166 3.62 -13.39 -19.26
C LEU A 166 4.46 -12.30 -18.59
N GLY A 167 3.97 -11.08 -18.63
CA GLY A 167 4.42 -9.98 -17.82
C GLY A 167 3.59 -9.88 -16.55
N ILE A 168 4.23 -9.83 -15.39
CA ILE A 168 3.58 -9.81 -14.09
C ILE A 168 4.06 -8.59 -13.32
N THR A 169 3.15 -7.69 -12.96
CA THR A 169 3.44 -6.58 -12.06
C THR A 169 2.93 -6.93 -10.67
N VAL A 170 3.85 -6.94 -9.72
CA VAL A 170 3.56 -7.18 -8.30
C VAL A 170 3.83 -5.91 -7.48
N VAL A 171 3.28 -5.84 -6.27
CA VAL A 171 3.53 -4.70 -5.38
C VAL A 171 5.02 -4.57 -5.06
N VAL A 172 5.66 -5.66 -4.63
CA VAL A 172 7.11 -5.71 -4.36
C VAL A 172 7.71 -6.94 -5.02
N ALA A 173 8.68 -6.73 -5.91
CA ALA A 173 9.50 -7.75 -6.53
C ALA A 173 10.92 -7.75 -5.92
N ASP A 174 11.05 -8.20 -4.67
CA ASP A 174 12.35 -8.44 -4.08
C ASP A 174 13.02 -9.70 -4.66
N GLU A 175 14.32 -9.89 -4.39
CA GLU A 175 15.08 -11.02 -4.90
C GLU A 175 14.45 -12.38 -4.57
N ARG A 176 13.89 -12.54 -3.36
CA ARG A 176 13.24 -13.77 -2.92
C ARG A 176 11.95 -14.02 -3.70
N THR A 177 11.13 -12.99 -3.84
CA THR A 177 9.89 -13.05 -4.62
C THR A 177 10.17 -13.41 -6.07
N VAL A 178 11.12 -12.72 -6.71
CA VAL A 178 11.50 -13.00 -8.11
C VAL A 178 12.06 -14.42 -8.26
N ALA A 179 12.96 -14.85 -7.38
CA ALA A 179 13.54 -16.20 -7.43
C ALA A 179 12.44 -17.27 -7.28
N TRP A 180 11.49 -17.08 -6.37
CA TRP A 180 10.39 -18.01 -6.22
C TRP A 180 9.51 -18.05 -7.48
N MET A 181 9.12 -16.89 -8.01
CA MET A 181 8.29 -16.80 -9.22
C MET A 181 8.96 -17.48 -10.41
N THR A 182 10.24 -17.21 -10.66
CA THR A 182 10.96 -17.78 -11.81
C THR A 182 11.27 -19.28 -11.67
N SER A 183 11.27 -19.80 -10.44
CA SER A 183 11.40 -21.25 -10.22
C SER A 183 10.10 -22.02 -10.43
N HIS A 184 8.93 -21.36 -10.32
CA HIS A 184 7.61 -21.99 -10.43
C HIS A 184 6.96 -21.76 -11.79
N TYR A 185 7.26 -20.63 -12.43
CA TYR A 185 6.65 -20.25 -13.70
C TYR A 185 7.71 -20.00 -14.74
N GLN A 186 7.59 -20.69 -15.87
CA GLN A 186 8.46 -20.48 -17.04
C GLN A 186 7.96 -19.29 -17.86
N HIS A 187 8.86 -18.64 -18.58
CA HIS A 187 8.53 -17.55 -19.50
C HIS A 187 7.72 -16.43 -18.83
N ILE A 188 8.26 -15.88 -17.74
CA ILE A 188 7.70 -14.72 -17.07
C ILE A 188 8.70 -13.56 -17.04
N LYS A 189 8.18 -12.33 -17.07
CA LYS A 189 8.91 -11.11 -16.74
C LYS A 189 8.22 -10.43 -15.59
N VAL A 190 8.97 -9.94 -14.61
CA VAL A 190 8.41 -9.40 -13.36
C VAL A 190 8.80 -7.93 -13.20
N ALA A 191 7.84 -7.11 -12.85
CA ALA A 191 8.03 -5.72 -12.48
C ALA A 191 7.53 -5.44 -11.05
N SER A 192 8.17 -4.49 -10.35
CA SER A 192 7.79 -4.05 -9.01
C SER A 192 7.16 -2.68 -9.08
N TRP A 193 5.98 -2.51 -8.50
CA TRP A 193 5.33 -1.20 -8.41
C TRP A 193 5.97 -0.33 -7.33
N LEU A 194 6.21 -0.88 -6.14
CA LEU A 194 6.97 -0.21 -5.10
C LEU A 194 8.48 -0.33 -5.39
N ARG A 195 9.13 0.82 -5.62
CA ARG A 195 10.57 0.88 -5.84
C ARG A 195 11.31 0.93 -4.51
N ARG A 196 12.19 -0.02 -4.26
CA ARG A 196 13.06 -0.01 -3.08
C ARG A 196 13.97 1.21 -3.08
N LEU A 197 14.01 1.93 -1.96
CA LEU A 197 14.96 2.99 -1.75
C LEU A 197 16.30 2.43 -1.24
N PRO A 198 17.43 3.06 -1.61
CA PRO A 198 18.70 2.73 -1.00
C PRO A 198 18.61 2.85 0.51
N SER A 199 19.25 1.94 1.23
CA SER A 199 19.48 2.12 2.67
C SER A 199 20.29 3.40 2.82
N GLY A 200 19.81 4.37 3.59
CA GLY A 200 20.56 5.57 3.88
C GLY A 200 21.91 5.23 4.51
N PRO A 201 22.87 6.15 4.43
CA PRO A 201 24.18 5.99 5.06
C PRO A 201 24.08 5.86 6.57
#